data_342d48cfdb6fc4ea3d025611bf34a7d6
#
_entry.id   342d48cfdb6fc4ea3d025611bf34a7d6
#
_cell.length_a   1.000
_cell.length_b   1.000
_cell.length_c   1.000
_cell.angle_alpha   90.00
_cell.angle_beta   90.00
_cell.angle_gamma   90.00
#
_symmetry.space_group_name_H-M   'P 1'
#
loop_
_entity.id
_entity.type
_entity.pdbx_description
1 polymer ?
#
loop_
_entity_poly.entity_id
_entity_poly.type
_entity_poly.pdbx_seq_one_letter_code
_entity_poly.pdbx_strand_id
1 'polypeptide(L)'
;RDRITARNIKQIHKFSGLLDFTFINYLKNIFIKNTKNRSKTNISKHYDLGNEFFSLWLDKTLTYSSAIFDEKNKDLSDAQNNKYQKLIDLIKPGTGDKVLEIGCGWGGFAEYLGKKYDVKLDCITISKKQFEYAKERIYRCGLNEKVNIQIKDYRDLKDKYNSIASIE
;
A
#
# COMPACT_ATOMS: atom_id res chain seq x y z
N ARG A 1 4.01 53.24 -4.95
CA ARG A 1 3.27 53.04 -6.23
C ARG A 1 4.17 52.24 -7.14
N ASP A 2 4.07 50.92 -7.05
CA ASP A 2 4.89 49.99 -7.85
C ASP A 2 4.31 49.91 -9.26
N ARG A 3 5.12 50.30 -10.23
CA ARG A 3 4.77 50.19 -11.65
C ARG A 3 4.87 48.71 -12.05
N ILE A 4 3.73 48.11 -12.35
CA ILE A 4 3.69 46.79 -13.03
C ILE A 4 4.33 47.02 -14.41
N THR A 5 5.51 46.45 -14.63
CA THR A 5 6.23 46.56 -15.88
C THR A 5 5.77 45.51 -16.89
N ALA A 6 5.86 45.81 -18.20
CA ALA A 6 5.48 44.88 -19.27
C ALA A 6 6.17 43.49 -19.17
N ARG A 7 7.26 43.40 -18.41
CA ARG A 7 7.96 42.14 -18.09
C ARG A 7 7.14 41.20 -17.20
N ASN A 8 6.35 41.78 -16.27
CA ASN A 8 5.52 41.02 -15.36
C ASN A 8 4.27 40.45 -16.06
N ILE A 9 3.75 41.16 -17.07
CA ILE A 9 2.60 40.72 -17.88
C ILE A 9 3.00 39.48 -18.73
N LYS A 10 4.20 39.45 -19.31
CA LYS A 10 4.69 38.27 -20.06
C LYS A 10 4.91 37.04 -19.14
N GLN A 11 5.27 37.23 -17.89
CA GLN A 11 5.35 36.11 -16.92
C GLN A 11 3.99 35.57 -16.54
N ILE A 12 2.99 36.44 -16.39
CA ILE A 12 1.60 36.03 -16.09
C ILE A 12 1.01 35.23 -17.26
N HIS A 13 1.24 35.61 -18.50
CA HIS A 13 0.83 34.83 -19.68
C HIS A 13 1.52 33.46 -19.79
N LYS A 14 2.77 33.35 -19.35
CA LYS A 14 3.49 32.07 -19.30
C LYS A 14 2.93 31.15 -18.23
N PHE A 15 2.42 31.73 -17.14
CA PHE A 15 1.76 30.97 -16.05
C PHE A 15 0.35 30.52 -16.41
N SER A 16 -0.41 31.28 -17.22
CA SER A 16 -1.75 30.88 -17.65
C SER A 16 -1.72 29.65 -18.57
N GLY A 17 -0.74 29.54 -19.45
CA GLY A 17 -0.56 28.34 -20.28
C GLY A 17 -0.19 27.09 -19.48
N LEU A 18 0.52 27.23 -18.35
CA LEU A 18 0.80 26.12 -17.44
C LEU A 18 -0.43 25.67 -16.67
N LEU A 19 -1.30 26.60 -16.28
CA LEU A 19 -2.57 26.31 -15.60
C LEU A 19 -3.55 25.58 -16.53
N ASP A 20 -3.62 25.95 -17.81
CA ASP A 20 -4.44 25.25 -18.79
C ASP A 20 -3.98 23.80 -19.01
N PHE A 21 -2.66 23.56 -19.05
CA PHE A 21 -2.11 22.23 -19.19
C PHE A 21 -2.36 21.37 -17.93
N THR A 22 -2.25 21.96 -16.75
CA THR A 22 -2.53 21.32 -15.46
C THR A 22 -4.01 20.99 -15.33
N PHE A 23 -4.89 21.90 -15.75
CA PHE A 23 -6.35 21.72 -15.73
C PHE A 23 -6.80 20.64 -16.73
N ILE A 24 -6.22 20.63 -17.95
CA ILE A 24 -6.49 19.56 -18.94
C ILE A 24 -6.00 18.20 -18.43
N ASN A 25 -4.85 18.14 -17.78
CA ASN A 25 -4.35 16.90 -17.16
C ASN A 25 -5.22 16.48 -15.97
N TYR A 26 -5.71 17.41 -15.17
CA TYR A 26 -6.65 17.16 -14.08
C TYR A 26 -7.97 16.58 -14.61
N LEU A 27 -8.56 17.19 -15.66
CA LEU A 27 -9.77 16.67 -16.31
C LEU A 27 -9.53 15.30 -16.94
N LYS A 28 -8.41 15.09 -17.63
CA LYS A 28 -8.03 13.76 -18.15
C LYS A 28 -7.96 12.71 -17.04
N ASN A 29 -7.43 13.07 -15.87
CA ASN A 29 -7.35 12.15 -14.73
C ASN A 29 -8.72 11.82 -14.11
N ILE A 30 -9.67 12.76 -14.09
CA ILE A 30 -11.06 12.52 -13.64
C ILE A 30 -11.78 11.55 -14.58
N PHE A 31 -11.57 11.66 -15.90
CA PHE A 31 -12.18 10.77 -16.90
C PHE A 31 -11.43 9.43 -17.06
N ILE A 32 -10.28 9.27 -16.41
CA ILE A 32 -9.53 8.01 -16.41
C ILE A 32 -10.21 7.04 -15.44
N LYS A 33 -11.18 6.27 -15.93
CA LYS A 33 -11.78 5.17 -15.17
C LYS A 33 -10.70 4.22 -14.68
N ASN A 34 -10.70 3.95 -13.39
CA ASN A 34 -9.81 2.97 -12.75
C ASN A 34 -10.28 1.55 -13.11
N THR A 35 -9.98 1.11 -14.34
CA THR A 35 -10.34 -0.23 -14.81
C THR A 35 -9.38 -1.27 -14.21
N LYS A 36 -9.83 -2.52 -14.05
CA LYS A 36 -9.01 -3.63 -13.53
C LYS A 36 -7.68 -3.80 -14.27
N ASN A 37 -7.71 -3.73 -15.60
CA ASN A 37 -6.49 -3.87 -16.42
C ASN A 37 -5.52 -2.71 -16.21
N ARG A 38 -6.03 -1.49 -16.06
CA ARG A 38 -5.19 -0.31 -15.85
C ARG A 38 -4.58 -0.28 -14.46
N SER A 39 -5.33 -0.71 -13.43
CA SER A 39 -4.80 -0.88 -12.08
C SER A 39 -3.65 -1.87 -12.05
N LYS A 40 -3.78 -3.03 -12.70
CA LYS A 40 -2.70 -4.03 -12.83
C LYS A 40 -1.47 -3.43 -13.50
N THR A 41 -1.64 -2.74 -14.63
CA THR A 41 -0.52 -2.14 -15.39
C THR A 41 0.20 -1.04 -14.60
N ASN A 42 -0.54 -0.18 -13.90
CA ASN A 42 0.05 0.91 -13.13
C ASN A 42 0.83 0.37 -11.92
N ILE A 43 0.27 -0.59 -11.20
CA ILE A 43 0.92 -1.22 -10.05
C ILE A 43 2.13 -2.06 -10.50
N SER A 44 2.00 -2.83 -11.59
CA SER A 44 3.14 -3.57 -12.14
C SER A 44 4.31 -2.64 -12.45
N LYS A 45 4.08 -1.54 -13.15
CA LYS A 45 5.13 -0.55 -13.45
C LYS A 45 5.75 0.08 -12.22
N HIS A 46 4.97 0.32 -11.17
CA HIS A 46 5.46 0.94 -9.93
C HIS A 46 6.39 -0.02 -9.15
N TYR A 47 6.08 -1.33 -9.18
CA TYR A 47 6.86 -2.36 -8.48
C TYR A 47 7.83 -3.13 -9.38
N ASP A 48 7.94 -2.79 -10.68
CA ASP A 48 8.87 -3.42 -11.63
C ASP A 48 10.36 -3.13 -11.34
N LEU A 49 10.66 -2.14 -10.48
CA LEU A 49 12.00 -1.90 -9.95
C LEU A 49 12.57 -3.11 -9.18
N GLY A 50 11.71 -4.07 -8.78
CA GLY A 50 12.11 -5.32 -8.17
C GLY A 50 12.31 -5.25 -6.65
N ASN A 51 12.23 -6.42 -6.01
CA ASN A 51 12.35 -6.56 -4.56
C ASN A 51 13.72 -6.08 -4.03
N GLU A 52 14.79 -6.27 -4.82
CA GLU A 52 16.15 -5.84 -4.48
C GLU A 52 16.22 -4.33 -4.29
N PHE A 53 15.62 -3.54 -5.19
CA PHE A 53 15.58 -2.09 -5.06
C PHE A 53 14.89 -1.64 -3.77
N PHE A 54 13.73 -2.21 -3.46
CA PHE A 54 12.99 -1.84 -2.24
C PHE A 54 13.72 -2.27 -0.97
N SER A 55 14.46 -3.37 -0.98
CA SER A 55 15.23 -3.85 0.16
C SER A 55 16.41 -2.95 0.53
N LEU A 56 16.85 -2.04 -0.36
CA LEU A 56 17.96 -1.13 -0.10
C LEU A 56 17.60 -0.02 0.91
N TRP A 57 16.34 0.34 1.01
CA TRP A 57 15.91 1.51 1.80
C TRP A 57 14.65 1.27 2.67
N LEU A 58 13.90 0.22 2.43
CA LEU A 58 12.86 -0.23 3.35
C LEU A 58 13.49 -1.03 4.50
N ASP A 59 12.77 -1.08 5.61
CA ASP A 59 13.12 -1.94 6.73
C ASP A 59 12.90 -3.44 6.41
N LYS A 60 13.28 -4.31 7.33
CA LYS A 60 13.11 -5.78 7.17
C LYS A 60 11.68 -6.25 6.95
N THR A 61 10.68 -5.44 7.30
CA THR A 61 9.26 -5.76 7.03
C THR A 61 8.90 -5.53 5.57
N LEU A 62 9.70 -4.79 4.82
CA LEU A 62 9.44 -4.32 3.45
C LEU A 62 8.10 -3.60 3.35
N THR A 63 7.77 -2.77 4.33
CA THR A 63 6.53 -2.03 4.35
C THR A 63 6.68 -0.71 3.63
N TYR A 64 6.02 -0.56 2.49
CA TYR A 64 6.09 0.63 1.62
C TYR A 64 5.07 1.71 1.99
N SER A 65 4.58 1.71 3.19
CA SER A 65 3.68 2.74 3.72
C SER A 65 4.28 3.43 4.93
N SER A 66 3.78 4.60 5.28
CA SER A 66 4.31 5.39 6.40
C SER A 66 4.26 4.61 7.72
N ALA A 67 5.29 4.77 8.55
CA ALA A 67 5.37 4.18 9.87
C ALA A 67 4.77 5.10 10.94
N ILE A 68 4.43 4.57 12.11
CA ILE A 68 3.99 5.36 13.26
C ILE A 68 5.09 5.34 14.31
N PHE A 69 5.86 6.43 14.34
CA PHE A 69 6.89 6.65 15.35
C PHE A 69 6.28 7.17 16.65
N ASP A 70 6.89 6.82 17.76
CA ASP A 70 6.61 7.38 19.10
C ASP A 70 7.91 7.42 19.92
N GLU A 71 7.84 7.78 21.20
CA GLU A 71 9.02 7.87 22.07
C GLU A 71 9.75 6.53 22.25
N LYS A 72 9.05 5.41 22.13
CA LYS A 72 9.57 4.04 22.31
C LYS A 72 10.03 3.42 21.00
N ASN A 73 9.38 3.77 19.87
CA ASN A 73 9.58 3.17 18.55
C ASN A 73 10.31 4.16 17.64
N LYS A 74 11.63 4.28 17.80
CA LYS A 74 12.50 5.20 17.06
C LYS A 74 13.13 4.57 15.83
N ASP A 75 13.27 3.25 15.81
CA ASP A 75 13.69 2.48 14.65
C ASP A 75 12.53 2.27 13.67
N LEU A 76 12.82 2.25 12.36
CA LEU A 76 11.79 2.13 11.33
C LEU A 76 11.01 0.83 11.46
N SER A 77 11.66 -0.30 11.73
CA SER A 77 10.98 -1.59 11.89
C SER A 77 10.04 -1.58 13.10
N ASP A 78 10.47 -0.98 14.21
CA ASP A 78 9.64 -0.88 15.41
C ASP A 78 8.45 0.06 15.17
N ALA A 79 8.66 1.15 14.45
CA ALA A 79 7.59 2.08 14.07
C ALA A 79 6.58 1.45 13.09
N GLN A 80 7.04 0.57 12.17
CA GLN A 80 6.15 -0.23 11.33
C GLN A 80 5.35 -1.25 12.15
N ASN A 81 6.01 -1.95 13.07
CA ASN A 81 5.32 -2.87 13.99
C ASN A 81 4.31 -2.15 14.90
N ASN A 82 4.62 -0.94 15.36
CA ASN A 82 3.70 -0.08 16.11
C ASN A 82 2.45 0.25 15.29
N LYS A 83 2.62 0.60 14.02
CA LYS A 83 1.49 0.80 13.10
C LYS A 83 0.62 -0.45 12.99
N TYR A 84 1.24 -1.62 12.81
CA TYR A 84 0.50 -2.89 12.74
C TYR A 84 -0.28 -3.16 14.01
N GLN A 85 0.34 -2.95 15.17
CA GLN A 85 -0.35 -3.15 16.44
C GLN A 85 -1.54 -2.20 16.60
N LYS A 86 -1.37 -0.91 16.26
CA LYS A 86 -2.49 0.05 16.31
C LYS A 86 -3.65 -0.34 15.39
N LEU A 87 -3.36 -0.87 14.19
CA LEU A 87 -4.40 -1.38 13.31
C LEU A 87 -5.11 -2.60 13.90
N ILE A 88 -4.37 -3.53 14.51
CA ILE A 88 -4.93 -4.69 15.19
C ILE A 88 -5.82 -4.27 16.38
N ASP A 89 -5.39 -3.27 17.14
CA ASP A 89 -6.17 -2.72 18.26
C ASP A 89 -7.50 -2.08 17.79
N LEU A 90 -7.55 -1.61 16.54
CA LEU A 90 -8.79 -1.09 15.93
C LEU A 90 -9.71 -2.21 15.45
N ILE A 91 -9.16 -3.21 14.74
CA ILE A 91 -9.98 -4.32 14.19
C ILE A 91 -10.33 -5.38 15.21
N LYS A 92 -9.58 -5.48 16.31
CA LYS A 92 -9.80 -6.38 17.46
C LYS A 92 -10.17 -7.81 17.07
N PRO A 93 -9.32 -8.52 16.32
CA PRO A 93 -9.65 -9.84 15.83
C PRO A 93 -9.75 -10.83 17.00
N GLY A 94 -10.83 -11.61 17.03
CA GLY A 94 -11.03 -12.71 17.98
C GLY A 94 -10.30 -13.99 17.53
N THR A 95 -10.13 -14.94 18.47
CA THR A 95 -9.57 -16.25 18.16
C THR A 95 -10.43 -16.98 17.13
N GLY A 96 -9.80 -17.45 16.06
CA GLY A 96 -10.46 -18.15 14.95
C GLY A 96 -11.14 -17.26 13.92
N ASP A 97 -11.09 -15.93 14.10
CA ASP A 97 -11.66 -14.98 13.15
C ASP A 97 -11.03 -15.10 11.77
N LYS A 98 -11.86 -14.87 10.75
CA LYS A 98 -11.44 -14.73 9.37
C LYS A 98 -11.18 -13.26 9.05
N VAL A 99 -9.93 -12.92 8.83
CA VAL A 99 -9.46 -11.55 8.53
C VAL A 99 -9.06 -11.44 7.07
N LEU A 100 -9.34 -10.31 6.42
CA LEU A 100 -8.85 -9.98 5.09
C LEU A 100 -7.85 -8.85 5.16
N GLU A 101 -6.70 -9.01 4.50
CA GLU A 101 -5.78 -7.92 4.18
C GLU A 101 -5.84 -7.58 2.70
N ILE A 102 -6.22 -6.34 2.38
CA ILE A 102 -6.26 -5.82 1.01
C ILE A 102 -4.96 -5.05 0.73
N GLY A 103 -4.22 -5.45 -0.32
CA GLY A 103 -2.95 -4.82 -0.65
C GLY A 103 -1.82 -5.26 0.29
N CYS A 104 -1.65 -6.55 0.50
CA CYS A 104 -0.71 -7.10 1.51
C CYS A 104 0.79 -6.80 1.22
N GLY A 105 1.12 -6.19 0.09
CA GLY A 105 2.51 -5.89 -0.25
C GLY A 105 3.40 -7.13 -0.18
N TRP A 106 4.53 -7.02 0.51
CA TRP A 106 5.47 -8.12 0.73
C TRP A 106 5.16 -8.96 1.98
N GLY A 107 3.95 -8.82 2.55
CA GLY A 107 3.44 -9.67 3.62
C GLY A 107 3.91 -9.30 5.03
N GLY A 108 4.35 -8.05 5.26
CA GLY A 108 4.83 -7.61 6.57
C GLY A 108 3.75 -7.65 7.65
N PHE A 109 2.56 -7.09 7.38
CA PHE A 109 1.44 -7.15 8.32
C PHE A 109 0.90 -8.56 8.48
N ALA A 110 0.82 -9.34 7.38
CA ALA A 110 0.39 -10.73 7.40
C ALA A 110 1.27 -11.58 8.35
N GLU A 111 2.60 -11.43 8.26
CA GLU A 111 3.54 -12.09 9.16
C GLU A 111 3.32 -11.66 10.60
N TYR A 112 3.22 -10.35 10.85
CA TYR A 112 3.05 -9.81 12.21
C TYR A 112 1.77 -10.30 12.87
N LEU A 113 0.63 -10.24 12.16
CA LEU A 113 -0.65 -10.69 12.66
C LEU A 113 -0.67 -12.22 12.88
N GLY A 114 -0.20 -12.98 11.89
CA GLY A 114 -0.21 -14.45 11.95
C GLY A 114 0.68 -15.03 13.04
N LYS A 115 1.78 -14.35 13.42
CA LYS A 115 2.65 -14.77 14.53
C LYS A 115 2.03 -14.51 15.90
N LYS A 116 1.24 -13.45 16.04
CA LYS A 116 0.78 -13.00 17.36
C LYS A 116 -0.65 -13.42 17.69
N TYR A 117 -1.45 -13.69 16.69
CA TYR A 117 -2.87 -13.95 16.87
C TYR A 117 -3.30 -15.27 16.22
N ASP A 118 -4.27 -15.90 16.82
CA ASP A 118 -4.86 -17.12 16.28
C ASP A 118 -6.04 -16.78 15.38
N VAL A 119 -5.74 -16.42 14.12
CA VAL A 119 -6.71 -16.01 13.10
C VAL A 119 -6.45 -16.74 11.79
N LYS A 120 -7.46 -16.79 10.92
CA LYS A 120 -7.33 -17.18 9.52
C LYS A 120 -7.23 -15.91 8.68
N LEU A 121 -6.12 -15.70 7.99
CA LEU A 121 -5.84 -14.49 7.26
C LEU A 121 -5.78 -14.75 5.76
N ASP A 122 -6.72 -14.17 5.01
CA ASP A 122 -6.62 -14.06 3.56
C ASP A 122 -5.95 -12.73 3.21
N CYS A 123 -4.90 -12.78 2.41
CA CYS A 123 -4.13 -11.61 1.97
C CYS A 123 -4.16 -11.53 0.46
N ILE A 124 -4.52 -10.38 -0.07
CA ILE A 124 -4.59 -10.20 -1.52
C ILE A 124 -3.66 -9.10 -2.01
N THR A 125 -3.06 -9.33 -3.16
CA THR A 125 -2.30 -8.34 -3.94
C THR A 125 -2.57 -8.53 -5.43
N ILE A 126 -2.37 -7.51 -6.23
CA ILE A 126 -2.42 -7.60 -7.70
C ILE A 126 -1.04 -7.62 -8.35
N SER A 127 0.03 -7.53 -7.55
CA SER A 127 1.42 -7.63 -7.98
C SER A 127 1.94 -9.06 -7.87
N LYS A 128 2.38 -9.64 -8.99
CA LYS A 128 2.97 -10.98 -9.02
C LYS A 128 4.25 -11.07 -8.17
N LYS A 129 5.12 -10.06 -8.25
CA LYS A 129 6.39 -10.01 -7.49
C LYS A 129 6.14 -9.96 -5.98
N GLN A 130 5.16 -9.15 -5.54
CA GLN A 130 4.78 -9.11 -4.13
C GLN A 130 4.19 -10.44 -3.67
N PHE A 131 3.31 -11.03 -4.46
CA PHE A 131 2.73 -12.34 -4.16
C PHE A 131 3.79 -13.42 -3.94
N GLU A 132 4.74 -13.56 -4.88
CA GLU A 132 5.80 -14.56 -4.78
C GLU A 132 6.64 -14.37 -3.52
N TYR A 133 7.02 -13.13 -3.24
CA TYR A 133 7.79 -12.79 -2.05
C TYR A 133 6.99 -13.02 -0.74
N ALA A 134 5.75 -12.52 -0.68
CA ALA A 134 4.91 -12.67 0.52
C ALA A 134 4.63 -14.15 0.81
N LYS A 135 4.35 -14.95 -0.22
CA LYS A 135 4.14 -16.40 -0.09
C LYS A 135 5.36 -17.10 0.49
N GLU A 136 6.56 -16.80 0.00
CA GLU A 136 7.81 -17.36 0.51
C GLU A 136 8.08 -16.91 1.94
N ARG A 137 7.83 -15.64 2.28
CA ARG A 137 7.94 -15.11 3.65
C ARG A 137 7.05 -15.89 4.62
N ILE A 138 5.78 -16.07 4.27
CA ILE A 138 4.80 -16.78 5.11
C ILE A 138 5.20 -18.25 5.28
N TYR A 139 5.67 -18.90 4.23
CA TYR A 139 6.19 -20.26 4.29
C TYR A 139 7.38 -20.39 5.25
N ARG A 140 8.39 -19.53 5.11
CA ARG A 140 9.58 -19.52 5.99
C ARG A 140 9.24 -19.27 7.46
N CYS A 141 8.15 -18.54 7.72
CA CYS A 141 7.66 -18.30 9.08
C CYS A 141 6.79 -19.44 9.63
N GLY A 142 6.51 -20.51 8.86
CA GLY A 142 5.63 -21.59 9.26
C GLY A 142 4.16 -21.19 9.45
N LEU A 143 3.71 -20.17 8.70
CA LEU A 143 2.37 -19.56 8.84
C LEU A 143 1.40 -19.99 7.73
N ASN A 144 1.79 -20.88 6.83
CA ASN A 144 1.01 -21.28 5.66
C ASN A 144 -0.34 -21.94 5.97
N GLU A 145 -0.50 -22.49 7.19
CA GLU A 145 -1.79 -23.04 7.65
C GLU A 145 -2.80 -21.97 8.08
N LYS A 146 -2.30 -20.76 8.44
CA LYS A 146 -3.11 -19.66 8.94
C LYS A 146 -3.25 -18.52 7.93
N VAL A 147 -2.24 -18.30 7.09
CA VAL A 147 -2.13 -17.16 6.20
C VAL A 147 -2.11 -17.62 4.75
N ASN A 148 -3.09 -17.17 3.99
CA ASN A 148 -3.27 -17.51 2.58
C ASN A 148 -3.05 -16.27 1.71
N ILE A 149 -1.96 -16.26 0.93
CA ILE A 149 -1.63 -15.17 0.02
C ILE A 149 -2.21 -15.47 -1.37
N GLN A 150 -2.88 -14.49 -1.99
CA GLN A 150 -3.54 -14.67 -3.29
C GLN A 150 -3.26 -13.47 -4.23
N ILE A 151 -3.13 -13.77 -5.53
CA ILE A 151 -3.22 -12.74 -6.57
C ILE A 151 -4.69 -12.54 -6.90
N LYS A 152 -5.29 -11.47 -6.35
CA LYS A 152 -6.71 -11.21 -6.54
C LYS A 152 -7.02 -9.72 -6.45
N ASP A 153 -7.96 -9.27 -7.25
CA ASP A 153 -8.51 -7.92 -7.12
C ASP A 153 -9.62 -7.95 -6.05
N TYR A 154 -9.60 -6.98 -5.13
CA TYR A 154 -10.60 -6.91 -4.04
C TYR A 154 -12.04 -6.83 -4.56
N ARG A 155 -12.25 -6.31 -5.77
CA ARG A 155 -13.56 -6.23 -6.45
C ARG A 155 -14.13 -7.59 -6.83
N ASP A 156 -13.32 -8.64 -6.83
CA ASP A 156 -13.70 -10.02 -7.15
C ASP A 156 -13.96 -10.87 -5.91
N LEU A 157 -13.83 -10.28 -4.73
CA LEU A 157 -14.13 -10.96 -3.46
C LEU A 157 -15.63 -11.10 -3.28
N LYS A 158 -16.05 -12.30 -2.89
CA LYS A 158 -17.43 -12.61 -2.55
C LYS A 158 -17.57 -13.14 -1.11
N ASP A 159 -16.45 -13.47 -0.50
CA ASP A 159 -16.37 -13.99 0.85
C ASP A 159 -16.71 -12.91 1.89
N LYS A 160 -17.17 -13.35 3.05
CA LYS A 160 -17.37 -12.50 4.23
C LYS A 160 -16.23 -12.71 5.20
N TYR A 161 -15.84 -11.65 5.89
CA TYR A 161 -14.77 -11.60 6.87
C TYR A 161 -15.27 -10.97 8.16
N ASN A 162 -14.68 -11.36 9.29
CA ASN A 162 -14.96 -10.74 10.59
C ASN A 162 -14.37 -9.32 10.65
N SER A 163 -13.19 -9.14 10.06
CA SER A 163 -12.57 -7.82 9.93
C SER A 163 -11.76 -7.71 8.65
N ILE A 164 -11.56 -6.47 8.20
CA ILE A 164 -10.82 -6.14 6.97
C ILE A 164 -9.79 -5.09 7.32
N ALA A 165 -8.55 -5.30 6.90
CA ALA A 165 -7.45 -4.37 6.98
C ALA A 165 -7.01 -3.95 5.56
N SER A 166 -6.72 -2.67 5.37
CA SER A 166 -6.08 -2.16 4.17
C SER A 166 -5.09 -1.07 4.59
N ILE A 167 -3.82 -1.24 4.23
CA ILE A 167 -2.74 -0.31 4.56
C ILE A 167 -2.22 0.24 3.24
N GLU A 168 -2.69 1.43 2.87
CA GLU A 168 -2.36 2.21 1.64
C GLU A 168 -2.45 1.46 0.31
#